data_f194051520279fc537a4893007062f4b
#
_entry.id   f194051520279fc537a4893007062f4b
#
_cell.length_a   1.000
_cell.length_b   1.000
_cell.length_c   1.000
_cell.angle_alpha   90.00
_cell.angle_beta   90.00
_cell.angle_gamma   90.00
#
_symmetry.space_group_name_H-M   'P 1'
#
loop_
_entity.id
_entity.type
_entity.pdbx_description
1 polymer ?
#
loop_
_entity_poly.entity_id
_entity_poly.type
_entity_poly.pdbx_seq_one_letter_code
_entity_poly.pdbx_strand_id
1 'polypeptide(L)'
;MKRQADDIEMVPIGSLKFDPENARGHDERNLSAIRVSIAEHGIVSPVVVDKRTRIIIGGNATTQVATEMGATDIGVSWVDCENATERRKLAVRLNRTGELATWKPDQLGAQLAEWQAVEGVDWDPEAYGFDPDEASGFVSAFEGPSPVESIEPIDPDDDLDELPDEVPAITRPGEVVELGRHRLHCGDCIEVMRSMPDASVTAIVTDPPYGLGFMGKAWDALPPGEEWARECLRVLVPGGHVVAFGGTRTVHRLACALEDAGLEIRDTVAWVQWQGFPKSLDVSKALDQHHGAEREVVGSKRGVRGADGTGHESAMPGEATGIRQVACEVPITAPATDDADARTWDGFGTALKPSIEPAILARKPLVGTVAENVLAHGAGALNIDGCRYAYGDTAWPGPNDEVGPRSIGGWQDSYVGGSLVNPISTADPGGRWPANLYACPKASRSEREAGCEVMAPQYLATMGGGIGVREHHTDQPSAWVGNHHPTVKPSRLMRWLVRLVGCQPGSVILDPFLGSGTTLVAGHVEGFTMIGIEREPEYCDIARARWAAVGDGV
;
A
#
# COMPACT_ATOMS: atom_id res chain seq x y z
N MET A 1 -40.03 -19.74 14.77
CA MET A 1 -38.67 -19.92 15.31
C MET A 1 -38.44 -21.43 15.38
N LYS A 2 -37.47 -21.94 14.59
CA LYS A 2 -36.98 -23.31 14.75
C LYS A 2 -36.21 -23.37 16.07
N ARG A 3 -36.31 -24.47 16.81
CA ARG A 3 -35.82 -24.70 18.17
C ARG A 3 -34.46 -24.03 18.49
N GLN A 4 -34.36 -23.47 19.69
CA GLN A 4 -33.11 -23.16 20.39
C GLN A 4 -32.27 -24.45 20.52
N ALA A 5 -30.95 -24.35 20.45
CA ALA A 5 -30.05 -25.46 20.72
C ALA A 5 -30.38 -26.05 22.11
N ASP A 6 -30.41 -27.37 22.21
CA ASP A 6 -30.52 -28.07 23.49
C ASP A 6 -29.33 -27.66 24.40
N ASP A 7 -29.46 -27.88 25.70
CA ASP A 7 -28.39 -27.57 26.67
C ASP A 7 -27.03 -28.18 26.26
N ILE A 8 -25.94 -27.48 26.62
CA ILE A 8 -24.59 -27.97 26.36
C ILE A 8 -24.34 -29.24 27.16
N GLU A 9 -23.92 -30.28 26.49
CA GLU A 9 -23.62 -31.59 27.08
C GLU A 9 -22.11 -31.87 26.94
N MET A 10 -21.46 -32.24 28.04
CA MET A 10 -20.08 -32.73 28.00
C MET A 10 -20.07 -34.19 27.53
N VAL A 11 -19.31 -34.44 26.47
CA VAL A 11 -19.24 -35.80 25.91
C VAL A 11 -17.79 -36.18 25.60
N PRO A 12 -17.45 -37.49 25.68
CA PRO A 12 -16.12 -37.95 25.25
C PRO A 12 -15.85 -37.61 23.80
N ILE A 13 -14.70 -36.96 23.52
CA ILE A 13 -14.28 -36.56 22.16
C ILE A 13 -14.28 -37.78 21.23
N GLY A 14 -13.80 -38.94 21.71
CA GLY A 14 -13.76 -40.18 20.93
C GLY A 14 -15.15 -40.74 20.51
N SER A 15 -16.24 -40.17 21.04
CA SER A 15 -17.60 -40.49 20.62
C SER A 15 -18.08 -39.69 19.42
N LEU A 16 -17.32 -38.66 19.02
CA LEU A 16 -17.61 -37.75 17.90
C LEU A 16 -16.90 -38.18 16.63
N LYS A 17 -17.39 -37.71 15.50
CA LYS A 17 -16.78 -37.99 14.18
C LYS A 17 -16.48 -36.67 13.48
N PHE A 18 -15.26 -36.54 12.98
CA PHE A 18 -14.94 -35.45 12.07
C PHE A 18 -15.73 -35.59 10.77
N ASP A 19 -16.14 -34.47 10.20
CA ASP A 19 -16.80 -34.47 8.90
C ASP A 19 -15.77 -34.70 7.79
N PRO A 20 -15.79 -35.86 7.08
CA PRO A 20 -14.85 -36.15 6.01
C PRO A 20 -15.03 -35.22 4.79
N GLU A 21 -16.16 -34.53 4.72
CA GLU A 21 -16.51 -33.56 3.66
C GLU A 21 -16.46 -32.11 4.18
N ASN A 22 -15.69 -31.85 5.26
CA ASN A 22 -15.51 -30.51 5.77
C ASN A 22 -14.82 -29.65 4.70
N ALA A 23 -15.52 -28.63 4.22
CA ALA A 23 -15.01 -27.75 3.17
C ALA A 23 -14.00 -26.69 3.69
N ARG A 24 -13.78 -26.60 5.02
CA ARG A 24 -12.89 -25.64 5.64
C ARG A 24 -11.57 -26.31 6.01
N GLY A 25 -10.47 -25.86 5.39
CA GLY A 25 -9.11 -26.15 5.80
C GLY A 25 -8.68 -25.25 6.97
N HIS A 26 -7.77 -25.74 7.79
CA HIS A 26 -7.16 -24.96 8.88
C HIS A 26 -5.65 -25.05 8.70
N ASP A 27 -4.99 -23.91 8.55
CA ASP A 27 -3.55 -23.80 8.51
C ASP A 27 -2.95 -23.84 9.93
N GLU A 28 -1.62 -23.94 10.01
CA GLU A 28 -0.92 -24.02 11.29
C GLU A 28 -1.08 -22.75 12.12
N ARG A 29 -1.21 -21.58 11.49
CA ARG A 29 -1.47 -20.30 12.18
C ARG A 29 -2.81 -20.32 12.89
N ASN A 30 -3.87 -20.76 12.20
CA ASN A 30 -5.20 -20.89 12.79
C ASN A 30 -5.21 -21.91 13.94
N LEU A 31 -4.56 -23.06 13.75
CA LEU A 31 -4.46 -24.09 14.79
C LEU A 31 -3.66 -23.60 16.01
N SER A 32 -2.59 -22.82 15.77
CA SER A 32 -1.77 -22.20 16.84
C SER A 32 -2.57 -21.20 17.66
N ALA A 33 -3.32 -20.30 17.02
CA ALA A 33 -4.18 -19.35 17.73
C ALA A 33 -5.25 -20.05 18.57
N ILE A 34 -5.86 -21.13 18.05
CA ILE A 34 -6.81 -21.95 18.82
C ILE A 34 -6.11 -22.62 20.03
N ARG A 35 -4.87 -23.11 19.85
CA ARG A 35 -4.09 -23.75 20.90
C ARG A 35 -3.78 -22.79 22.04
N VAL A 36 -3.36 -21.56 21.73
CA VAL A 36 -3.13 -20.51 22.72
C VAL A 36 -4.43 -20.19 23.46
N SER A 37 -5.53 -19.96 22.74
CA SER A 37 -6.83 -19.66 23.32
C SER A 37 -7.31 -20.77 24.28
N ILE A 38 -7.14 -22.05 23.90
CA ILE A 38 -7.51 -23.18 24.77
C ILE A 38 -6.58 -23.27 25.99
N ALA A 39 -5.29 -22.97 25.84
CA ALA A 39 -4.33 -22.99 26.96
C ALA A 39 -4.65 -21.92 28.00
N GLU A 40 -5.05 -20.73 27.58
CA GLU A 40 -5.32 -19.60 28.47
C GLU A 40 -6.73 -19.64 29.10
N HIS A 41 -7.74 -20.01 28.30
CA HIS A 41 -9.15 -19.84 28.69
C HIS A 41 -9.93 -21.14 28.74
N GLY A 42 -9.33 -22.26 28.33
CA GLY A 42 -10.05 -23.50 28.14
C GLY A 42 -10.94 -23.49 26.88
N ILE A 43 -11.76 -24.51 26.72
CA ILE A 43 -12.72 -24.62 25.62
C ILE A 43 -13.97 -23.84 25.98
N VAL A 44 -14.04 -22.57 25.61
CA VAL A 44 -15.13 -21.63 25.99
C VAL A 44 -16.39 -21.73 25.12
N SER A 45 -16.30 -22.34 23.93
CA SER A 45 -17.43 -22.48 23.01
C SER A 45 -17.73 -23.95 22.74
N PRO A 46 -19.01 -24.37 22.81
CA PRO A 46 -19.38 -25.75 22.48
C PRO A 46 -19.23 -26.00 20.99
N VAL A 47 -18.86 -27.24 20.63
CA VAL A 47 -18.87 -27.67 19.24
C VAL A 47 -20.31 -28.06 18.82
N VAL A 48 -20.65 -27.78 17.58
CA VAL A 48 -21.97 -28.11 17.03
C VAL A 48 -21.94 -29.48 16.37
N VAL A 49 -22.77 -30.38 16.79
CA VAL A 49 -22.77 -31.80 16.35
C VAL A 49 -24.15 -32.25 15.91
N ASP A 50 -24.23 -33.02 14.83
CA ASP A 50 -25.47 -33.70 14.40
C ASP A 50 -25.78 -34.85 15.34
N LYS A 51 -26.93 -34.75 15.98
CA LYS A 51 -27.40 -35.72 17.02
C LYS A 51 -27.48 -37.15 16.52
N ARG A 52 -27.86 -37.37 15.25
CA ARG A 52 -28.07 -38.70 14.68
C ARG A 52 -26.77 -39.37 14.24
N THR A 53 -25.87 -38.62 13.64
CA THR A 53 -24.66 -39.17 13.02
C THR A 53 -23.42 -39.01 13.89
N ARG A 54 -23.49 -38.14 14.92
CA ARG A 54 -22.37 -37.73 15.76
C ARG A 54 -21.26 -37.01 14.97
N ILE A 55 -21.57 -36.46 13.80
CA ILE A 55 -20.63 -35.73 12.97
C ILE A 55 -20.57 -34.27 13.43
N ILE A 56 -19.36 -33.74 13.58
CA ILE A 56 -19.08 -32.35 13.95
C ILE A 56 -19.43 -31.45 12.77
N ILE A 57 -20.34 -30.51 12.98
CA ILE A 57 -20.78 -29.52 11.98
C ILE A 57 -19.95 -28.23 12.07
N GLY A 58 -19.62 -27.80 13.30
CA GLY A 58 -18.81 -26.61 13.60
C GLY A 58 -17.89 -26.87 14.79
N GLY A 59 -16.66 -26.35 14.74
CA GLY A 59 -15.65 -26.58 15.77
C GLY A 59 -14.71 -27.77 15.50
N ASN A 60 -14.54 -28.16 14.23
CA ASN A 60 -13.60 -29.24 13.85
C ASN A 60 -12.17 -28.92 14.30
N ALA A 61 -11.65 -27.71 14.04
CA ALA A 61 -10.31 -27.30 14.47
C ALA A 61 -10.20 -27.27 16.01
N THR A 62 -11.19 -26.74 16.70
CA THR A 62 -11.23 -26.73 18.17
C THR A 62 -11.15 -28.15 18.73
N THR A 63 -11.91 -29.09 18.15
CA THR A 63 -11.89 -30.51 18.58
C THR A 63 -10.54 -31.16 18.28
N GLN A 64 -9.94 -30.87 17.14
CA GLN A 64 -8.62 -31.37 16.78
C GLN A 64 -7.58 -30.89 17.78
N VAL A 65 -7.46 -29.58 17.99
CA VAL A 65 -6.47 -28.98 18.91
C VAL A 65 -6.72 -29.46 20.35
N ALA A 66 -7.98 -29.50 20.81
CA ALA A 66 -8.30 -30.03 22.13
C ALA A 66 -7.83 -31.47 22.33
N THR A 67 -7.99 -32.31 21.29
CA THR A 67 -7.51 -33.71 21.30
C THR A 67 -5.98 -33.77 21.36
N GLU A 68 -5.28 -32.96 20.58
CA GLU A 68 -3.82 -32.85 20.59
C GLU A 68 -3.28 -32.38 21.95
N MET A 69 -4.03 -31.51 22.65
CA MET A 69 -3.72 -31.03 24.00
C MET A 69 -4.13 -32.01 25.11
N GLY A 70 -4.70 -33.17 24.77
CA GLY A 70 -5.03 -34.23 25.72
C GLY A 70 -6.41 -34.10 26.39
N ALA A 71 -7.30 -33.28 25.88
CA ALA A 71 -8.67 -33.23 26.36
C ALA A 71 -9.41 -34.54 26.05
N THR A 72 -10.15 -35.08 27.04
CA THR A 72 -10.92 -36.30 26.90
C THR A 72 -12.39 -36.02 26.55
N ASP A 73 -12.89 -34.89 27.01
CA ASP A 73 -14.30 -34.50 26.90
C ASP A 73 -14.41 -33.08 26.30
N ILE A 74 -15.52 -32.82 25.62
CA ILE A 74 -15.79 -31.52 25.01
C ILE A 74 -17.28 -31.17 25.11
N GLY A 75 -17.60 -29.89 25.29
CA GLY A 75 -18.96 -29.38 25.32
C GLY A 75 -19.58 -29.41 23.93
N VAL A 76 -20.75 -30.01 23.80
CA VAL A 76 -21.48 -30.19 22.53
C VAL A 76 -22.85 -29.52 22.60
N SER A 77 -23.16 -28.79 21.54
CA SER A 77 -24.50 -28.32 21.21
C SER A 77 -25.08 -29.22 20.10
N TRP A 78 -26.14 -29.94 20.44
CA TRP A 78 -26.76 -30.92 19.53
C TRP A 78 -27.72 -30.26 18.54
N VAL A 79 -27.62 -30.62 17.28
CA VAL A 79 -28.52 -30.20 16.21
C VAL A 79 -29.06 -31.44 15.49
N ASP A 80 -30.35 -31.48 15.22
CA ASP A 80 -30.98 -32.56 14.47
C ASP A 80 -31.13 -32.17 13.00
N CYS A 81 -30.24 -32.71 12.13
CA CYS A 81 -30.27 -32.49 10.70
C CYS A 81 -31.06 -33.59 10.00
N GLU A 82 -32.01 -33.26 9.12
CA GLU A 82 -32.83 -34.23 8.41
C GLU A 82 -32.03 -35.17 7.52
N ASN A 83 -30.97 -34.63 6.91
CA ASN A 83 -30.10 -35.37 5.98
C ASN A 83 -28.68 -34.74 5.88
N ALA A 84 -27.79 -35.41 5.17
CA ALA A 84 -26.40 -34.93 4.97
C ALA A 84 -26.32 -33.56 4.25
N THR A 85 -27.24 -33.27 3.35
CA THR A 85 -27.26 -31.98 2.62
C THR A 85 -27.61 -30.82 3.57
N GLU A 86 -28.56 -31.03 4.50
CA GLU A 86 -28.91 -30.02 5.50
C GLU A 86 -27.75 -29.79 6.47
N ARG A 87 -27.08 -30.86 6.91
CA ARG A 87 -25.86 -30.75 7.73
C ARG A 87 -24.78 -29.91 7.05
N ARG A 88 -24.47 -30.17 5.77
CA ARG A 88 -23.47 -29.39 5.01
C ARG A 88 -23.89 -27.93 4.84
N LYS A 89 -25.15 -27.65 4.54
CA LYS A 89 -25.65 -26.28 4.45
C LYS A 89 -25.50 -25.54 5.78
N LEU A 90 -25.69 -26.20 6.90
CA LEU A 90 -25.50 -25.61 8.22
C LEU A 90 -24.03 -25.36 8.50
N ALA A 91 -23.13 -26.30 8.18
CA ALA A 91 -21.67 -26.12 8.30
C ALA A 91 -21.18 -24.90 7.52
N VAL A 92 -21.59 -24.76 6.26
CA VAL A 92 -21.25 -23.60 5.43
C VAL A 92 -21.77 -22.29 6.04
N ARG A 93 -23.02 -22.27 6.53
CA ARG A 93 -23.61 -21.07 7.15
C ARG A 93 -22.87 -20.64 8.40
N LEU A 94 -22.53 -21.58 9.31
CA LEU A 94 -21.83 -21.28 10.56
C LEU A 94 -20.46 -20.64 10.29
N ASN A 95 -19.73 -21.17 9.32
CA ASN A 95 -18.44 -20.62 8.92
C ASN A 95 -18.60 -19.26 8.20
N ARG A 96 -19.51 -19.17 7.22
CA ARG A 96 -19.64 -17.96 6.40
C ARG A 96 -20.18 -16.76 7.15
N THR A 97 -21.02 -16.94 8.15
CA THR A 97 -21.51 -15.81 8.98
C THR A 97 -20.40 -15.15 9.79
N GLY A 98 -19.41 -15.91 10.26
CA GLY A 98 -18.22 -15.35 10.91
C GLY A 98 -17.34 -14.56 9.94
N GLU A 99 -17.15 -15.07 8.73
CA GLU A 99 -16.35 -14.42 7.68
C GLU A 99 -16.97 -13.12 7.14
N LEU A 100 -18.28 -12.98 7.20
CA LEU A 100 -19.01 -11.76 6.78
C LEU A 100 -18.95 -10.65 7.82
N ALA A 101 -18.55 -10.95 9.06
CA ALA A 101 -18.31 -9.93 10.07
C ALA A 101 -16.99 -9.24 9.79
N THR A 102 -16.99 -7.91 9.93
CA THR A 102 -15.79 -7.10 9.79
C THR A 102 -15.44 -6.45 11.12
N TRP A 103 -14.18 -6.34 11.42
CA TRP A 103 -13.70 -5.59 12.57
C TRP A 103 -14.06 -4.11 12.41
N LYS A 104 -14.34 -3.44 13.50
CA LYS A 104 -14.40 -1.98 13.56
C LYS A 104 -13.01 -1.48 13.88
N PRO A 105 -12.29 -0.88 12.93
CA PRO A 105 -10.87 -0.58 13.08
C PRO A 105 -10.57 0.26 14.33
N ASP A 106 -11.37 1.31 14.58
CA ASP A 106 -11.18 2.20 15.73
C ASP A 106 -11.34 1.48 17.07
N GLN A 107 -12.32 0.55 17.16
CA GLN A 107 -12.57 -0.18 18.41
C GLN A 107 -11.56 -1.29 18.63
N LEU A 108 -11.17 -1.99 17.56
CA LEU A 108 -10.15 -3.03 17.64
C LEU A 108 -8.79 -2.41 17.93
N GLY A 109 -8.41 -1.33 17.23
CA GLY A 109 -7.16 -0.63 17.45
C GLY A 109 -7.00 -0.14 18.89
N ALA A 110 -8.09 0.40 19.49
CA ALA A 110 -8.11 0.79 20.91
C ALA A 110 -7.80 -0.38 21.84
N GLN A 111 -8.42 -1.55 21.60
CA GLN A 111 -8.22 -2.73 22.42
C GLN A 111 -6.79 -3.29 22.28
N LEU A 112 -6.27 -3.34 21.05
CA LEU A 112 -4.92 -3.81 20.78
C LEU A 112 -3.87 -2.89 21.43
N ALA A 113 -4.05 -1.57 21.34
CA ALA A 113 -3.18 -0.58 21.98
C ALA A 113 -3.22 -0.71 23.52
N GLU A 114 -4.41 -0.91 24.10
CA GLU A 114 -4.56 -1.15 25.53
C GLU A 114 -3.80 -2.41 25.98
N TRP A 115 -3.87 -3.50 25.21
CA TRP A 115 -3.17 -4.75 25.53
C TRP A 115 -1.65 -4.62 25.38
N GLN A 116 -1.16 -3.86 24.41
CA GLN A 116 0.28 -3.56 24.26
C GLN A 116 0.83 -2.71 25.42
N ALA A 117 0.01 -1.84 26.01
CA ALA A 117 0.42 -0.94 27.08
C ALA A 117 0.49 -1.60 28.47
N VAL A 118 0.02 -2.83 28.63
CA VAL A 118 0.03 -3.55 29.90
C VAL A 118 1.44 -4.08 30.19
N GLU A 119 2.13 -3.48 31.18
CA GLU A 119 3.45 -3.94 31.62
C GLU A 119 3.42 -5.42 32.06
N GLY A 120 4.34 -6.23 31.52
CA GLY A 120 4.53 -7.63 31.90
C GLY A 120 3.66 -8.62 31.14
N VAL A 121 2.86 -8.19 30.17
CA VAL A 121 2.17 -9.04 29.22
C VAL A 121 3.03 -9.15 27.96
N ASP A 122 3.45 -10.37 27.64
CA ASP A 122 4.14 -10.66 26.38
C ASP A 122 3.08 -10.67 25.27
N TRP A 123 2.84 -9.49 24.67
CA TRP A 123 1.86 -9.31 23.62
C TRP A 123 2.36 -9.92 22.32
N ASP A 124 1.75 -11.01 21.89
CA ASP A 124 2.02 -11.67 20.62
C ASP A 124 0.75 -11.63 19.74
N PRO A 125 0.69 -10.76 18.71
CA PRO A 125 -0.45 -10.69 17.79
C PRO A 125 -0.80 -12.04 17.15
N GLU A 126 0.19 -12.87 16.84
CA GLU A 126 -0.02 -14.17 16.20
C GLU A 126 -0.79 -15.14 17.11
N ALA A 127 -0.61 -15.01 18.43
CA ALA A 127 -1.37 -15.79 19.40
C ALA A 127 -2.88 -15.53 19.34
N TYR A 128 -3.26 -14.33 18.91
CA TYR A 128 -4.65 -13.91 18.70
C TYR A 128 -5.12 -14.06 17.25
N GLY A 129 -4.28 -14.63 16.37
CA GLY A 129 -4.59 -14.86 14.96
C GLY A 129 -4.40 -13.64 14.05
N PHE A 130 -3.83 -12.54 14.55
CA PHE A 130 -3.48 -11.37 13.76
C PHE A 130 -2.07 -11.51 13.17
N ASP A 131 -1.88 -11.00 11.97
CA ASP A 131 -0.54 -10.74 11.45
C ASP A 131 0.06 -9.56 12.22
N PRO A 132 1.37 -9.56 12.56
CA PRO A 132 1.99 -8.44 13.26
C PRO A 132 1.82 -7.10 12.55
N ASP A 133 1.90 -7.09 11.22
CA ASP A 133 1.67 -5.88 10.42
C ASP A 133 0.19 -5.47 10.41
N GLU A 134 -0.74 -6.45 10.40
CA GLU A 134 -2.18 -6.21 10.49
C GLU A 134 -2.55 -5.62 11.87
N ALA A 135 -2.04 -6.20 12.96
CA ALA A 135 -2.25 -5.70 14.31
C ALA A 135 -1.69 -4.29 14.49
N SER A 136 -0.45 -4.06 14.02
CA SER A 136 0.18 -2.74 14.01
C SER A 136 -0.62 -1.73 13.19
N GLY A 137 -1.20 -2.15 12.07
CA GLY A 137 -2.08 -1.32 11.26
C GLY A 137 -3.33 -0.85 12.00
N PHE A 138 -3.98 -1.72 12.78
CA PHE A 138 -5.13 -1.35 13.60
C PHE A 138 -4.74 -0.40 14.76
N VAL A 139 -3.64 -0.69 15.45
CA VAL A 139 -3.13 0.18 16.54
C VAL A 139 -2.78 1.55 16.00
N SER A 140 -2.03 1.62 14.89
CA SER A 140 -1.66 2.89 14.27
C SER A 140 -2.87 3.68 13.77
N ALA A 141 -3.93 3.00 13.31
CA ALA A 141 -5.17 3.64 12.90
C ALA A 141 -5.93 4.24 14.10
N PHE A 142 -5.80 3.63 15.28
CA PHE A 142 -6.44 4.07 16.53
C PHE A 142 -5.63 5.16 17.24
N GLU A 143 -4.32 4.95 17.42
CA GLU A 143 -3.48 5.88 18.17
C GLU A 143 -3.40 7.26 17.51
N GLY A 144 -3.74 7.33 16.22
CA GLY A 144 -3.45 8.54 15.47
C GLY A 144 -1.93 8.79 15.46
N PRO A 145 -1.47 9.92 15.05
CA PRO A 145 -0.07 10.26 15.23
C PRO A 145 0.21 10.27 16.74
N SER A 146 1.22 9.49 17.19
CA SER A 146 1.66 9.44 18.58
C SER A 146 1.60 10.82 19.21
N PRO A 147 1.10 10.99 20.45
CA PRO A 147 1.22 12.25 21.14
C PRO A 147 2.71 12.58 21.16
N VAL A 148 3.10 13.59 20.42
CA VAL A 148 4.36 14.27 20.70
C VAL A 148 4.27 14.57 22.19
N GLU A 149 5.26 14.10 22.99
CA GLU A 149 5.36 14.49 24.39
C GLU A 149 4.94 15.94 24.51
N SER A 150 3.99 16.22 25.37
CA SER A 150 3.39 17.52 25.52
C SER A 150 4.52 18.54 25.66
N ILE A 151 4.85 19.19 24.57
CA ILE A 151 5.59 20.43 24.63
C ILE A 151 4.67 21.33 25.44
N GLU A 152 5.16 21.79 26.61
CA GLU A 152 4.44 22.76 27.43
C GLU A 152 3.92 23.88 26.52
N PRO A 153 2.70 24.37 26.75
CA PRO A 153 2.17 25.44 25.91
C PRO A 153 3.17 26.58 25.91
N ILE A 154 3.73 26.91 24.77
CA ILE A 154 4.56 28.09 24.58
C ILE A 154 3.70 29.28 24.99
N ASP A 155 4.19 30.08 25.94
CA ASP A 155 3.56 31.31 26.39
C ASP A 155 3.28 32.20 25.16
N PRO A 156 2.04 32.66 24.94
CA PRO A 156 1.74 33.52 23.80
C PRO A 156 2.52 34.84 23.73
N ASP A 157 3.25 35.17 24.79
CA ASP A 157 4.09 36.38 24.86
C ASP A 157 5.60 36.10 24.63
N ASP A 158 6.00 34.85 24.32
CA ASP A 158 7.35 34.59 23.82
C ASP A 158 7.44 35.12 22.38
N ASP A 159 8.25 36.16 22.22
CA ASP A 159 8.57 36.79 20.94
C ASP A 159 8.98 35.75 19.90
N LEU A 160 8.04 35.35 19.02
CA LEU A 160 8.32 34.59 17.80
C LEU A 160 8.96 35.53 16.75
N ASP A 161 9.91 36.35 17.17
CA ASP A 161 10.79 37.08 16.29
C ASP A 161 11.88 36.13 15.78
N GLU A 162 11.77 35.83 14.51
CA GLU A 162 12.66 35.08 13.63
C GLU A 162 12.22 33.63 13.39
N LEU A 163 11.49 33.44 12.27
CA LEU A 163 11.53 32.16 11.55
C LEU A 163 13.01 31.79 11.41
N PRO A 164 13.41 30.54 11.76
CA PRO A 164 14.79 30.15 11.51
C PRO A 164 15.07 30.36 10.04
N ASP A 165 16.13 31.08 9.73
CA ASP A 165 16.68 31.20 8.39
C ASP A 165 16.71 29.82 7.77
N GLU A 166 16.37 29.68 6.48
CA GLU A 166 16.46 28.42 5.75
C GLU A 166 17.75 27.72 6.15
N VAL A 167 17.65 26.57 6.84
CA VAL A 167 18.84 25.81 7.22
C VAL A 167 19.49 25.39 5.91
N PRO A 168 20.67 25.92 5.57
CA PRO A 168 21.26 25.63 4.28
C PRO A 168 21.53 24.14 4.17
N ALA A 169 21.16 23.55 3.03
CA ALA A 169 21.42 22.15 2.74
C ALA A 169 22.92 21.84 2.93
N ILE A 170 23.22 20.70 3.53
CA ILE A 170 24.60 20.24 3.75
C ILE A 170 25.20 19.81 2.41
N THR A 171 24.41 19.12 1.57
CA THR A 171 24.82 18.67 0.25
C THR A 171 24.80 19.85 -0.73
N ARG A 172 25.77 19.91 -1.62
CA ARG A 172 25.95 21.03 -2.58
C ARG A 172 25.68 20.56 -4.00
N PRO A 173 25.16 21.44 -4.87
CA PRO A 173 25.09 21.14 -6.30
C PRO A 173 26.43 20.71 -6.87
N GLY A 174 26.46 19.62 -7.65
CA GLY A 174 27.67 19.01 -8.20
C GLY A 174 28.40 18.04 -7.27
N GLU A 175 27.97 17.92 -6.02
CA GLU A 175 28.56 16.98 -5.06
C GLU A 175 28.16 15.55 -5.35
N VAL A 176 29.09 14.61 -5.15
CA VAL A 176 28.84 13.17 -5.15
C VAL A 176 29.05 12.64 -3.74
N VAL A 177 28.01 12.09 -3.14
CA VAL A 177 28.04 11.53 -1.80
C VAL A 177 28.14 10.02 -1.89
N GLU A 178 29.21 9.45 -1.33
CA GLU A 178 29.37 8.00 -1.22
C GLU A 178 28.59 7.50 0.03
N LEU A 179 27.70 6.53 -0.18
CA LEU A 179 26.83 5.96 0.84
C LEU A 179 27.07 4.44 0.91
N GLY A 180 28.16 4.03 1.55
CA GLY A 180 28.63 2.64 1.53
C GLY A 180 28.94 2.20 0.08
N ARG A 181 28.18 1.22 -0.45
CA ARG A 181 28.31 0.78 -1.86
C ARG A 181 27.52 1.62 -2.87
N HIS A 182 26.78 2.62 -2.41
CA HIS A 182 25.89 3.44 -3.22
C HIS A 182 26.49 4.82 -3.49
N ARG A 183 25.94 5.51 -4.51
CA ARG A 183 26.30 6.89 -4.84
C ARG A 183 25.07 7.75 -4.99
N LEU A 184 25.14 8.94 -4.42
CA LEU A 184 24.14 9.98 -4.59
C LEU A 184 24.80 11.19 -5.26
N HIS A 185 24.32 11.55 -6.44
CA HIS A 185 24.76 12.73 -7.18
C HIS A 185 23.75 13.87 -6.97
N CYS A 186 24.22 15.02 -6.50
CA CYS A 186 23.41 16.22 -6.43
C CYS A 186 23.57 17.04 -7.72
N GLY A 187 22.59 16.94 -8.64
CA GLY A 187 22.68 17.63 -9.92
C GLY A 187 21.59 17.26 -10.93
N ASP A 188 21.69 17.86 -12.11
CA ASP A 188 20.80 17.54 -13.22
C ASP A 188 21.03 16.11 -13.72
N CYS A 189 19.94 15.35 -13.88
CA CYS A 189 20.03 13.92 -14.22
C CYS A 189 20.67 13.69 -15.60
N ILE A 190 20.39 14.54 -16.60
CA ILE A 190 20.94 14.40 -17.95
C ILE A 190 22.45 14.69 -17.93
N GLU A 191 22.88 15.75 -17.24
CA GLU A 191 24.31 16.11 -17.13
C GLU A 191 25.10 15.02 -16.41
N VAL A 192 24.57 14.50 -15.29
CA VAL A 192 25.20 13.41 -14.54
C VAL A 192 25.24 12.14 -15.40
N MET A 193 24.12 11.73 -16.01
CA MET A 193 24.09 10.54 -16.85
C MET A 193 25.07 10.62 -18.01
N ARG A 194 25.23 11.78 -18.67
CA ARG A 194 26.23 11.99 -19.72
C ARG A 194 27.69 11.72 -19.27
N SER A 195 27.97 11.90 -17.99
CA SER A 195 29.28 11.57 -17.41
C SER A 195 29.46 10.09 -17.10
N MET A 196 28.38 9.31 -17.07
CA MET A 196 28.41 7.88 -16.79
C MET A 196 28.89 7.10 -18.02
N PRO A 197 29.63 5.98 -17.82
CA PRO A 197 29.98 5.09 -18.91
C PRO A 197 28.78 4.47 -19.60
N ASP A 198 28.91 4.15 -20.89
CA ASP A 198 27.92 3.33 -21.61
C ASP A 198 27.79 1.95 -20.94
N ALA A 199 26.58 1.39 -20.94
CA ALA A 199 26.30 0.07 -20.42
C ALA A 199 26.85 -0.15 -18.99
N SER A 200 26.68 0.82 -18.11
CA SER A 200 27.19 0.83 -16.73
C SER A 200 26.14 0.48 -15.68
N VAL A 201 24.84 0.44 -16.03
CA VAL A 201 23.76 0.10 -15.11
C VAL A 201 22.91 -1.06 -15.62
N THR A 202 22.43 -1.89 -14.69
CA THR A 202 21.65 -3.09 -15.02
C THR A 202 20.16 -2.77 -15.20
N ALA A 203 19.66 -1.82 -14.41
CA ALA A 203 18.27 -1.39 -14.47
C ALA A 203 18.10 0.07 -14.05
N ILE A 204 16.96 0.65 -14.42
CA ILE A 204 16.52 1.98 -13.98
C ILE A 204 15.14 1.81 -13.32
N VAL A 205 14.97 2.32 -12.11
CA VAL A 205 13.69 2.36 -11.40
C VAL A 205 13.50 3.77 -10.86
N THR A 206 12.46 4.46 -11.32
CA THR A 206 12.38 5.91 -11.10
C THR A 206 10.97 6.46 -11.09
N ASP A 207 10.78 7.58 -10.38
CA ASP A 207 9.54 8.36 -10.29
C ASP A 207 9.76 9.78 -10.87
N PRO A 208 9.80 9.91 -12.21
CA PRO A 208 10.08 11.19 -12.84
C PRO A 208 8.92 12.19 -12.69
N PRO A 209 9.15 13.49 -12.98
CA PRO A 209 8.08 14.48 -13.07
C PRO A 209 6.96 14.03 -14.04
N TYR A 210 5.69 14.26 -13.66
CA TYR A 210 4.55 13.81 -14.47
C TYR A 210 4.07 14.83 -15.50
N GLY A 211 4.60 16.06 -15.46
CA GLY A 211 4.16 17.14 -16.34
C GLY A 211 2.73 17.59 -16.06
N LEU A 212 2.32 17.59 -14.80
CA LEU A 212 1.00 18.01 -14.35
C LEU A 212 0.99 19.40 -13.73
N GLY A 213 2.15 20.07 -13.68
CA GLY A 213 2.32 21.36 -13.02
C GLY A 213 2.07 21.27 -11.51
N PHE A 214 2.51 20.20 -10.88
CA PHE A 214 2.26 19.89 -9.49
C PHE A 214 2.77 21.01 -8.58
N MET A 215 1.85 21.63 -7.80
CA MET A 215 2.13 22.76 -6.90
C MET A 215 2.80 23.96 -7.58
N GLY A 216 2.66 24.13 -8.90
CA GLY A 216 3.32 25.20 -9.64
C GLY A 216 4.86 25.05 -9.71
N LYS A 217 5.40 23.90 -9.33
CA LYS A 217 6.84 23.64 -9.36
C LYS A 217 7.34 23.53 -10.80
N ALA A 218 8.38 24.29 -11.11
CA ALA A 218 8.96 24.33 -12.46
C ALA A 218 9.50 22.97 -12.92
N TRP A 219 9.95 22.12 -11.99
CA TRP A 219 10.45 20.78 -12.31
C TRP A 219 9.35 19.81 -12.80
N ASP A 220 8.06 20.05 -12.52
CA ASP A 220 6.95 19.24 -12.99
C ASP A 220 6.19 19.89 -14.17
N ALA A 221 6.84 20.75 -14.94
CA ALA A 221 6.20 21.39 -16.09
C ALA A 221 5.98 20.41 -17.26
N LEU A 222 6.91 19.49 -17.51
CA LEU A 222 6.86 18.49 -18.57
C LEU A 222 7.40 17.14 -18.06
N PRO A 223 6.86 16.00 -18.54
CA PRO A 223 7.48 14.70 -18.30
C PRO A 223 8.83 14.64 -19.03
N PRO A 224 9.76 13.75 -18.60
CA PRO A 224 11.04 13.55 -19.28
C PRO A 224 10.82 13.22 -20.76
N GLY A 225 11.63 13.88 -21.61
CA GLY A 225 11.56 13.70 -23.05
C GLY A 225 12.57 12.69 -23.60
N GLU A 226 12.67 12.68 -24.94
CA GLU A 226 13.55 11.77 -25.69
C GLU A 226 15.04 11.89 -25.29
N GLU A 227 15.50 13.08 -24.95
CA GLU A 227 16.91 13.30 -24.53
C GLU A 227 17.26 12.48 -23.29
N TRP A 228 16.42 12.52 -22.27
CA TRP A 228 16.55 11.69 -21.08
C TRP A 228 16.45 10.20 -21.40
N ALA A 229 15.51 9.80 -22.26
CA ALA A 229 15.32 8.42 -22.65
C ALA A 229 16.51 7.84 -23.44
N ARG A 230 17.18 8.67 -24.25
CA ARG A 230 18.42 8.30 -24.96
C ARG A 230 19.57 8.04 -23.98
N GLU A 231 19.70 8.86 -22.93
CA GLU A 231 20.69 8.62 -21.88
C GLU A 231 20.36 7.34 -21.11
N CYS A 232 19.08 7.07 -20.79
CA CYS A 232 18.67 5.79 -20.21
C CYS A 232 19.08 4.60 -21.09
N LEU A 233 18.79 4.67 -22.39
CA LEU A 233 19.21 3.63 -23.34
C LEU A 233 20.73 3.46 -23.36
N ARG A 234 21.52 4.54 -23.34
CA ARG A 234 22.98 4.50 -23.41
C ARG A 234 23.58 3.83 -22.19
N VAL A 235 23.18 4.26 -20.98
CA VAL A 235 23.78 3.78 -19.72
C VAL A 235 23.37 2.37 -19.34
N LEU A 236 22.23 1.89 -19.82
CA LEU A 236 21.77 0.51 -19.59
C LEU A 236 22.67 -0.50 -20.33
N VAL A 237 22.96 -1.62 -19.67
CA VAL A 237 23.49 -2.80 -20.35
C VAL A 237 22.45 -3.36 -21.33
N PRO A 238 22.84 -4.09 -22.40
CA PRO A 238 21.89 -4.78 -23.26
C PRO A 238 20.92 -5.66 -22.43
N GLY A 239 19.62 -5.57 -22.73
CA GLY A 239 18.58 -6.28 -21.98
C GLY A 239 18.19 -5.62 -20.65
N GLY A 240 18.87 -4.57 -20.21
CA GLY A 240 18.53 -3.83 -18.99
C GLY A 240 17.12 -3.21 -19.07
N HIS A 241 16.42 -3.20 -17.93
CA HIS A 241 15.04 -2.70 -17.85
C HIS A 241 14.95 -1.29 -17.30
N VAL A 242 13.92 -0.57 -17.74
CA VAL A 242 13.46 0.71 -17.16
C VAL A 242 12.08 0.48 -16.56
N VAL A 243 11.88 0.89 -15.31
CA VAL A 243 10.57 1.06 -14.68
C VAL A 243 10.43 2.54 -14.34
N ALA A 244 9.55 3.25 -15.04
CA ALA A 244 9.36 4.68 -14.84
C ALA A 244 7.89 5.00 -14.62
N PHE A 245 7.57 5.59 -13.46
CA PHE A 245 6.21 6.03 -13.14
C PHE A 245 5.77 7.20 -14.00
N GLY A 246 4.46 7.36 -14.15
CA GLY A 246 3.87 8.49 -14.84
C GLY A 246 2.44 8.76 -14.42
N GLY A 247 1.98 9.98 -14.66
CA GLY A 247 0.58 10.33 -14.41
C GLY A 247 -0.35 9.70 -15.44
N THR A 248 -1.55 9.28 -15.03
CA THR A 248 -2.55 8.66 -15.93
C THR A 248 -2.89 9.52 -17.16
N ARG A 249 -2.70 10.83 -17.09
CA ARG A 249 -2.96 11.76 -18.20
C ARG A 249 -1.77 11.98 -19.14
N THR A 250 -0.55 11.66 -18.69
CA THR A 250 0.71 12.02 -19.37
C THR A 250 1.63 10.84 -19.64
N VAL A 251 1.37 9.67 -19.03
CA VAL A 251 2.22 8.46 -19.16
C VAL A 251 2.45 8.04 -20.61
N HIS A 252 1.51 8.32 -21.52
CA HIS A 252 1.68 8.06 -22.94
C HIS A 252 2.86 8.84 -23.55
N ARG A 253 3.13 10.07 -23.06
CA ARG A 253 4.29 10.86 -23.51
C ARG A 253 5.61 10.21 -23.08
N LEU A 254 5.65 9.71 -21.85
CA LEU A 254 6.80 8.99 -21.32
C LEU A 254 7.05 7.69 -22.11
N ALA A 255 5.98 6.92 -22.40
CA ALA A 255 6.09 5.71 -23.21
C ALA A 255 6.63 6.00 -24.62
N CYS A 256 6.09 7.04 -25.31
CA CYS A 256 6.61 7.46 -26.61
C CYS A 256 8.09 7.87 -26.53
N ALA A 257 8.50 8.65 -25.52
CA ALA A 257 9.88 9.08 -25.39
C ALA A 257 10.85 7.88 -25.21
N LEU A 258 10.45 6.87 -24.44
CA LEU A 258 11.26 5.64 -24.27
C LEU A 258 11.32 4.82 -25.56
N GLU A 259 10.20 4.67 -26.28
CA GLU A 259 10.13 3.93 -27.53
C GLU A 259 10.89 4.64 -28.67
N ASP A 260 10.72 5.96 -28.80
CA ASP A 260 11.41 6.79 -29.80
C ASP A 260 12.94 6.80 -29.59
N ALA A 261 13.39 6.67 -28.33
CA ALA A 261 14.80 6.50 -28.00
C ALA A 261 15.37 5.12 -28.38
N GLY A 262 14.51 4.12 -28.66
CA GLY A 262 14.91 2.77 -29.03
C GLY A 262 14.76 1.71 -27.95
N LEU A 263 14.08 2.00 -26.84
CA LEU A 263 13.71 1.01 -25.84
C LEU A 263 12.46 0.24 -26.27
N GLU A 264 12.39 -1.05 -25.95
CA GLU A 264 11.22 -1.90 -26.20
C GLU A 264 10.24 -1.76 -25.04
N ILE A 265 9.03 -1.25 -25.28
CA ILE A 265 7.97 -1.28 -24.26
C ILE A 265 7.55 -2.74 -24.05
N ARG A 266 7.61 -3.20 -22.80
CA ARG A 266 7.32 -4.58 -22.43
C ARG A 266 5.97 -4.74 -21.75
N ASP A 267 5.62 -3.82 -20.85
CA ASP A 267 4.37 -3.83 -20.11
C ASP A 267 4.12 -2.46 -19.44
N THR A 268 2.98 -2.34 -18.79
CA THR A 268 2.67 -1.26 -17.87
C THR A 268 2.28 -1.87 -16.53
N VAL A 269 3.04 -1.56 -15.49
CA VAL A 269 2.73 -1.95 -14.11
C VAL A 269 1.81 -0.89 -13.51
N ALA A 270 0.70 -1.30 -12.92
CA ALA A 270 -0.22 -0.39 -12.23
C ALA A 270 -0.04 -0.51 -10.72
N TRP A 271 0.38 0.58 -10.08
CA TRP A 271 0.23 0.70 -8.63
C TRP A 271 -1.18 1.16 -8.30
N VAL A 272 -1.91 0.35 -7.53
CA VAL A 272 -3.29 0.64 -7.10
C VAL A 272 -3.29 1.07 -5.64
N GLN A 273 -3.95 2.20 -5.38
CA GLN A 273 -4.14 2.73 -4.03
C GLN A 273 -5.53 3.36 -3.89
N TRP A 274 -6.10 3.30 -2.71
CA TRP A 274 -7.48 3.75 -2.47
C TRP A 274 -7.58 5.13 -1.82
N GLN A 275 -6.44 5.75 -1.49
CA GLN A 275 -6.32 6.99 -0.74
C GLN A 275 -6.30 8.24 -1.62
N GLY A 276 -6.42 8.10 -2.94
CA GLY A 276 -6.46 9.22 -3.85
C GLY A 276 -7.68 10.10 -3.59
N PHE A 277 -7.47 11.42 -3.63
CA PHE A 277 -8.52 12.41 -3.43
C PHE A 277 -9.05 12.92 -4.79
N PRO A 278 -10.37 12.93 -5.04
CA PRO A 278 -10.91 13.47 -6.28
C PRO A 278 -10.78 14.99 -6.31
N LYS A 279 -9.95 15.50 -7.22
CA LYS A 279 -9.88 16.95 -7.52
C LYS A 279 -10.99 17.31 -8.51
N SER A 280 -12.24 17.01 -8.13
CA SER A 280 -13.42 17.20 -8.96
C SER A 280 -14.13 18.50 -8.59
N LEU A 281 -14.39 19.33 -9.58
CA LEU A 281 -15.28 20.46 -9.41
C LEU A 281 -16.72 19.92 -9.28
N ASP A 282 -17.49 20.42 -8.33
CA ASP A 282 -18.93 20.24 -8.25
C ASP A 282 -19.59 21.19 -9.24
N VAL A 283 -20.13 20.62 -10.33
CA VAL A 283 -20.66 21.42 -11.45
C VAL A 283 -21.88 22.24 -11.03
N SER A 284 -22.76 21.67 -10.21
CA SER A 284 -23.95 22.34 -9.69
C SER A 284 -23.57 23.55 -8.83
N LYS A 285 -22.59 23.40 -7.92
CA LYS A 285 -22.08 24.52 -7.12
C LYS A 285 -21.45 25.63 -7.98
N ALA A 286 -20.72 25.21 -9.03
CA ALA A 286 -20.10 26.17 -9.95
C ALA A 286 -21.14 26.97 -10.74
N LEU A 287 -22.27 26.36 -11.12
CA LEU A 287 -23.37 27.01 -11.82
C LEU A 287 -24.11 28.00 -10.90
N ASP A 288 -24.48 27.57 -9.68
CA ASP A 288 -25.08 28.48 -8.70
C ASP A 288 -24.19 29.72 -8.44
N GLN A 289 -22.87 29.49 -8.28
CA GLN A 289 -21.91 30.59 -8.12
C GLN A 289 -21.84 31.51 -9.36
N HIS A 290 -21.88 30.93 -10.56
CA HIS A 290 -21.87 31.67 -11.82
C HIS A 290 -23.13 32.56 -11.98
N HIS A 291 -24.28 32.02 -11.58
CA HIS A 291 -25.55 32.71 -11.64
C HIS A 291 -25.80 33.63 -10.43
N GLY A 292 -24.92 33.59 -9.40
CA GLY A 292 -25.08 34.34 -8.16
C GLY A 292 -26.25 33.87 -7.29
N ALA A 293 -26.65 32.61 -7.48
CA ALA A 293 -27.74 31.97 -6.75
C ALA A 293 -27.29 31.45 -5.37
N GLU A 294 -28.12 31.59 -4.35
CA GLU A 294 -27.85 31.06 -3.01
C GLU A 294 -28.34 29.63 -2.88
N ARG A 295 -27.45 28.74 -2.41
CA ARG A 295 -27.76 27.32 -2.19
C ARG A 295 -28.51 27.12 -0.88
N GLU A 296 -29.54 26.30 -0.89
CA GLU A 296 -30.28 25.93 0.31
C GLU A 296 -29.47 24.96 1.18
N VAL A 297 -29.38 25.20 2.49
CA VAL A 297 -28.80 24.27 3.46
C VAL A 297 -29.84 23.23 3.83
N VAL A 298 -29.65 22.01 3.32
CA VAL A 298 -30.58 20.89 3.52
C VAL A 298 -30.17 19.96 4.66
N GLY A 299 -29.00 20.15 5.24
CA GLY A 299 -28.50 19.33 6.36
C GLY A 299 -27.07 19.70 6.74
N SER A 300 -26.52 18.91 7.65
CA SER A 300 -25.09 18.99 7.99
C SER A 300 -24.47 17.59 8.04
N LYS A 301 -23.17 17.51 7.76
CA LYS A 301 -22.37 16.30 7.94
C LYS A 301 -21.18 16.60 8.85
N ARG A 302 -20.75 15.58 9.59
CA ARG A 302 -19.51 15.71 10.37
C ARG A 302 -18.33 15.87 9.41
N GLY A 303 -17.61 16.93 9.54
CA GLY A 303 -16.41 17.23 8.78
C GLY A 303 -15.31 17.71 9.71
N VAL A 304 -14.16 18.01 9.15
CA VAL A 304 -13.04 18.60 9.86
C VAL A 304 -12.69 19.94 9.22
N ARG A 305 -12.43 20.93 10.05
CA ARG A 305 -12.03 22.26 9.65
C ARG A 305 -10.59 22.50 10.10
N GLY A 306 -9.78 23.13 9.25
CA GLY A 306 -8.50 23.66 9.70
C GLY A 306 -8.71 24.68 10.83
N ALA A 307 -7.73 24.84 11.72
CA ALA A 307 -7.80 25.81 12.82
C ALA A 307 -7.98 27.26 12.33
N ASP A 308 -7.67 27.53 11.06
CA ASP A 308 -7.83 28.82 10.38
C ASP A 308 -9.27 29.14 9.92
N GLY A 309 -10.22 28.25 10.22
CA GLY A 309 -11.62 28.43 9.82
C GLY A 309 -11.93 28.22 8.33
N THR A 310 -10.93 27.93 7.49
CA THR A 310 -11.14 27.58 6.08
C THR A 310 -11.57 26.11 6.01
N GLY A 311 -12.87 25.88 5.81
CA GLY A 311 -13.42 24.53 5.71
C GLY A 311 -13.21 23.96 4.31
N HIS A 312 -12.59 22.79 4.20
CA HIS A 312 -12.67 21.96 3.01
C HIS A 312 -13.58 20.76 3.27
N GLU A 313 -14.53 20.54 2.36
CA GLU A 313 -15.60 19.52 2.46
C GLU A 313 -15.13 18.06 2.42
N SER A 314 -13.83 17.76 2.46
CA SER A 314 -13.36 16.46 2.03
C SER A 314 -12.20 15.85 2.78
N ALA A 315 -11.92 16.24 4.00
CA ALA A 315 -10.96 15.45 4.79
C ALA A 315 -11.71 14.30 5.48
N MET A 316 -11.45 13.06 5.04
CA MET A 316 -11.83 11.87 5.82
C MET A 316 -11.03 11.87 7.12
N PRO A 317 -11.61 11.46 8.26
CA PRO A 317 -10.85 11.23 9.50
C PRO A 317 -9.77 10.18 9.22
N GLY A 318 -8.50 10.56 9.35
CA GLY A 318 -7.36 9.65 9.14
C GLY A 318 -6.34 10.06 8.09
N GLU A 319 -6.61 11.04 7.20
CA GLU A 319 -5.54 11.58 6.36
C GLU A 319 -4.69 12.57 7.17
N ALA A 320 -3.44 12.15 7.42
CA ALA A 320 -2.43 12.93 8.15
C ALA A 320 -2.03 14.18 7.36
N THR A 321 -2.78 15.27 7.54
CA THR A 321 -2.42 16.59 6.98
C THR A 321 -1.65 17.46 7.97
N GLY A 322 -1.31 16.97 9.15
CA GLY A 322 -0.57 17.75 10.17
C GLY A 322 -1.27 19.02 10.67
N ILE A 323 -2.43 19.36 10.14
CA ILE A 323 -3.26 20.48 10.60
C ILE A 323 -4.08 19.97 11.79
N ARG A 324 -4.07 20.72 12.90
CA ARG A 324 -4.99 20.45 14.01
C ARG A 324 -6.41 20.53 13.49
N GLN A 325 -7.00 19.37 13.24
CA GLN A 325 -8.34 19.26 12.70
C GLN A 325 -9.34 19.40 13.84
N VAL A 326 -10.21 20.39 13.75
CA VAL A 326 -11.32 20.53 14.69
C VAL A 326 -12.55 19.91 14.02
N ALA A 327 -13.15 18.92 14.69
CA ALA A 327 -14.42 18.39 14.24
C ALA A 327 -15.45 19.52 14.14
N CYS A 328 -16.05 19.67 12.98
CA CYS A 328 -17.07 20.66 12.74
C CYS A 328 -18.24 20.06 11.97
N GLU A 329 -19.37 20.71 12.03
CA GLU A 329 -20.47 20.43 11.12
C GLU A 329 -20.28 21.23 9.83
N VAL A 330 -20.23 20.51 8.70
CA VAL A 330 -20.16 21.11 7.38
C VAL A 330 -21.57 21.07 6.77
N PRO A 331 -22.10 22.19 6.31
CA PRO A 331 -23.44 22.21 5.74
C PRO A 331 -23.49 21.37 4.45
N ILE A 332 -24.53 20.57 4.32
CA ILE A 332 -24.90 19.92 3.07
C ILE A 332 -25.84 20.87 2.37
N THR A 333 -25.50 21.31 1.15
CA THR A 333 -26.30 22.23 0.38
C THR A 333 -26.91 21.56 -0.84
N ALA A 334 -28.14 21.88 -1.17
CA ALA A 334 -28.79 21.54 -2.43
C ALA A 334 -28.62 22.68 -3.46
N PRO A 335 -28.77 22.41 -4.76
CA PRO A 335 -28.86 23.44 -5.79
C PRO A 335 -29.98 24.48 -5.47
N ALA A 336 -29.76 25.74 -5.81
CA ALA A 336 -30.76 26.78 -5.65
C ALA A 336 -32.07 26.38 -6.37
N THR A 337 -33.21 26.63 -5.70
CA THR A 337 -34.53 26.20 -6.21
C THR A 337 -34.92 26.90 -7.50
N ASP A 338 -34.44 28.10 -7.74
CA ASP A 338 -34.65 28.92 -8.92
C ASP A 338 -33.59 28.71 -10.02
N ASP A 339 -32.50 27.97 -9.74
CA ASP A 339 -31.49 27.65 -10.74
C ASP A 339 -31.76 26.27 -11.37
N ALA A 340 -32.41 26.28 -12.55
CA ALA A 340 -32.73 25.07 -13.30
C ALA A 340 -31.50 24.37 -13.83
N ASP A 341 -30.45 25.10 -14.19
CA ASP A 341 -29.21 24.54 -14.71
C ASP A 341 -28.44 23.85 -13.59
N ALA A 342 -28.26 24.48 -12.43
CA ALA A 342 -27.63 23.89 -11.29
C ALA A 342 -28.32 22.60 -10.82
N ARG A 343 -29.64 22.54 -10.87
CA ARG A 343 -30.43 21.33 -10.57
C ARG A 343 -30.22 20.22 -11.60
N THR A 344 -30.14 20.58 -12.88
CA THR A 344 -29.90 19.60 -13.96
C THR A 344 -28.53 18.94 -13.82
N TRP A 345 -27.52 19.70 -13.36
CA TRP A 345 -26.15 19.24 -13.19
C TRP A 345 -25.81 18.80 -11.75
N ASP A 346 -26.81 18.59 -10.92
CA ASP A 346 -26.57 18.08 -9.56
C ASP A 346 -26.01 16.66 -9.59
N GLY A 347 -24.98 16.42 -8.78
CA GLY A 347 -24.25 15.17 -8.76
C GLY A 347 -23.21 14.97 -9.88
N PHE A 348 -23.04 15.96 -10.78
CA PHE A 348 -22.01 15.92 -11.80
C PHE A 348 -20.69 16.53 -11.32
N GLY A 349 -19.59 15.89 -11.67
CA GLY A 349 -18.23 16.35 -11.39
C GLY A 349 -17.32 16.30 -12.61
N THR A 350 -16.11 16.83 -12.48
CA THR A 350 -15.15 16.97 -13.59
C THR A 350 -14.02 15.95 -13.55
N ALA A 351 -13.87 15.16 -12.48
CA ALA A 351 -12.77 14.23 -12.33
C ALA A 351 -13.14 12.98 -11.52
N LEU A 352 -12.50 11.89 -11.86
CA LEU A 352 -12.56 10.65 -11.08
C LEU A 352 -11.58 10.73 -9.90
N LYS A 353 -11.83 9.92 -8.87
CA LYS A 353 -10.87 9.67 -7.78
C LYS A 353 -9.67 8.89 -8.35
N PRO A 354 -8.43 9.43 -8.27
CA PRO A 354 -7.26 8.72 -8.76
C PRO A 354 -6.97 7.53 -7.84
N SER A 355 -6.90 6.34 -8.42
CA SER A 355 -6.64 5.09 -7.70
C SER A 355 -5.53 4.27 -8.34
N ILE A 356 -4.95 4.74 -9.43
CA ILE A 356 -3.89 4.06 -10.18
C ILE A 356 -2.79 5.06 -10.50
N GLU A 357 -1.55 4.64 -10.30
CA GLU A 357 -0.36 5.27 -10.85
C GLU A 357 0.34 4.25 -11.76
N PRO A 358 0.39 4.47 -13.09
CA PRO A 358 1.05 3.56 -14.01
C PRO A 358 2.57 3.75 -13.99
N ALA A 359 3.31 2.65 -14.17
CA ALA A 359 4.74 2.66 -14.43
C ALA A 359 5.03 1.89 -15.71
N ILE A 360 5.72 2.52 -16.66
CA ILE A 360 6.12 1.87 -17.91
C ILE A 360 7.27 0.92 -17.62
N LEU A 361 7.13 -0.34 -18.01
CA LEU A 361 8.20 -1.32 -18.04
C LEU A 361 8.75 -1.39 -19.48
N ALA A 362 9.94 -0.88 -19.67
CA ALA A 362 10.65 -0.94 -20.96
C ALA A 362 11.97 -1.69 -20.81
N ARG A 363 12.57 -2.09 -21.94
CA ARG A 363 13.81 -2.87 -21.97
C ARG A 363 14.73 -2.37 -23.09
N LYS A 364 16.02 -2.23 -22.82
CA LYS A 364 17.01 -2.09 -23.89
C LYS A 364 17.04 -3.36 -24.74
N PRO A 365 17.06 -3.27 -26.09
CA PRO A 365 17.14 -4.44 -26.96
C PRO A 365 18.22 -5.44 -26.53
N LEU A 366 17.90 -6.72 -26.68
CA LEU A 366 18.82 -7.81 -26.39
C LEU A 366 19.92 -7.91 -27.44
N VAL A 367 21.08 -8.43 -27.04
CA VAL A 367 22.10 -8.92 -27.97
C VAL A 367 21.98 -10.45 -28.04
N GLY A 368 21.51 -10.95 -29.16
CA GLY A 368 21.23 -12.37 -29.35
C GLY A 368 19.93 -12.83 -28.65
N THR A 369 19.92 -14.06 -28.18
CA THR A 369 18.80 -14.63 -27.41
C THR A 369 18.80 -14.15 -25.97
N VAL A 370 17.68 -14.31 -25.25
CA VAL A 370 17.61 -14.00 -23.81
C VAL A 370 18.72 -14.73 -23.04
N ALA A 371 18.96 -15.99 -23.34
CA ALA A 371 19.98 -16.80 -22.64
C ALA A 371 21.40 -16.24 -22.89
N GLU A 372 21.74 -15.93 -24.15
CA GLU A 372 23.03 -15.33 -24.48
C GLU A 372 23.21 -13.96 -23.82
N ASN A 373 22.18 -13.14 -23.80
CA ASN A 373 22.20 -11.82 -23.18
C ASN A 373 22.39 -11.90 -21.66
N VAL A 374 21.67 -12.80 -20.99
CA VAL A 374 21.82 -13.02 -19.54
C VAL A 374 23.22 -13.49 -19.20
N LEU A 375 23.78 -14.43 -19.97
CA LEU A 375 25.14 -14.90 -19.76
C LEU A 375 26.21 -13.82 -19.99
N ALA A 376 26.01 -12.94 -20.96
CA ALA A 376 26.97 -11.90 -21.31
C ALA A 376 26.86 -10.65 -20.46
N HIS A 377 25.66 -10.26 -20.06
CA HIS A 377 25.37 -8.96 -19.47
C HIS A 377 24.66 -9.02 -18.10
N GLY A 378 24.25 -10.21 -17.62
CA GLY A 378 23.53 -10.36 -16.36
C GLY A 378 22.15 -9.71 -16.33
N ALA A 379 21.56 -9.40 -17.50
CA ALA A 379 20.30 -8.68 -17.64
C ALA A 379 19.44 -9.27 -18.76
N GLY A 380 18.16 -8.88 -18.84
CA GLY A 380 17.22 -9.32 -19.88
C GLY A 380 16.09 -10.22 -19.40
N ALA A 381 16.11 -10.62 -18.13
CA ALA A 381 15.07 -11.39 -17.47
C ALA A 381 14.43 -10.58 -16.33
N LEU A 382 13.24 -10.99 -15.89
CA LEU A 382 12.57 -10.48 -14.70
C LEU A 382 12.67 -11.52 -13.58
N ASN A 383 12.85 -11.08 -12.35
CA ASN A 383 12.91 -11.95 -11.17
C ASN A 383 11.48 -12.34 -10.74
N ILE A 384 10.91 -13.30 -11.45
CA ILE A 384 9.53 -13.73 -11.22
C ILE A 384 9.35 -14.37 -9.84
N ASP A 385 10.22 -15.29 -9.47
CA ASP A 385 10.07 -16.04 -8.21
C ASP A 385 10.28 -15.15 -6.98
N GLY A 386 11.22 -14.19 -7.05
CA GLY A 386 11.42 -13.19 -5.99
C GLY A 386 10.28 -12.18 -5.85
N CYS A 387 9.37 -12.12 -6.83
CA CYS A 387 8.26 -11.17 -6.87
C CYS A 387 6.87 -11.82 -6.79
N ARG A 388 6.81 -13.13 -6.49
CA ARG A 388 5.53 -13.82 -6.30
C ARG A 388 4.76 -13.22 -5.13
N TYR A 389 3.44 -13.19 -5.27
CA TYR A 389 2.56 -12.83 -4.16
C TYR A 389 2.29 -14.06 -3.29
N ALA A 390 2.61 -13.99 -2.01
CA ALA A 390 2.19 -15.01 -1.07
C ALA A 390 0.65 -15.18 -1.08
N TYR A 391 0.17 -16.35 -0.71
CA TYR A 391 -1.27 -16.55 -0.53
C TYR A 391 -1.72 -15.70 0.68
N GLY A 392 -2.72 -14.85 0.48
CA GLY A 392 -3.16 -13.87 1.48
C GLY A 392 -2.44 -12.53 1.42
N ASP A 393 -1.44 -12.36 0.55
CA ASP A 393 -0.75 -11.06 0.39
C ASP A 393 -1.73 -9.96 -0.02
N THR A 394 -1.76 -8.89 0.77
CA THR A 394 -2.62 -7.72 0.52
C THR A 394 -2.24 -6.93 -0.72
N ALA A 395 -1.03 -7.09 -1.23
CA ALA A 395 -0.59 -6.50 -2.49
C ALA A 395 -1.20 -7.19 -3.72
N TRP A 396 -1.77 -8.40 -3.52
CA TRP A 396 -2.52 -9.10 -4.56
C TRP A 396 -3.93 -8.54 -4.65
N PRO A 397 -4.33 -7.90 -5.75
CA PRO A 397 -5.65 -7.27 -5.87
C PRO A 397 -6.74 -8.24 -6.33
N GLY A 398 -6.37 -9.46 -6.64
CA GLY A 398 -7.30 -10.51 -7.08
C GLY A 398 -7.98 -11.23 -5.91
N PRO A 399 -8.89 -12.16 -6.21
CA PRO A 399 -9.55 -12.96 -5.19
C PRO A 399 -8.50 -13.76 -4.39
N ASN A 400 -8.66 -13.78 -3.08
CA ASN A 400 -7.82 -14.53 -2.15
C ASN A 400 -8.19 -16.03 -2.08
N ASP A 401 -8.99 -16.51 -3.02
CA ASP A 401 -9.31 -17.92 -3.09
C ASP A 401 -8.01 -18.73 -3.19
N GLU A 402 -7.81 -19.63 -2.26
CA GLU A 402 -6.88 -20.72 -2.46
C GLU A 402 -7.25 -21.36 -3.80
N VAL A 403 -6.34 -21.30 -4.75
CA VAL A 403 -6.59 -21.88 -6.06
C VAL A 403 -6.56 -23.38 -5.89
N GLY A 404 -7.72 -23.96 -5.60
CA GLY A 404 -7.95 -25.35 -5.90
C GLY A 404 -7.61 -25.58 -7.39
N PRO A 405 -7.34 -26.81 -7.82
CA PRO A 405 -6.91 -27.10 -9.18
C PRO A 405 -7.91 -26.49 -10.17
N ARG A 406 -7.56 -25.34 -10.74
CA ARG A 406 -8.30 -24.79 -11.87
C ARG A 406 -7.93 -25.65 -13.07
N SER A 407 -8.93 -26.32 -13.64
CA SER A 407 -8.80 -26.79 -15.01
C SER A 407 -8.56 -25.54 -15.88
N ILE A 408 -7.35 -25.42 -16.40
CA ILE A 408 -7.07 -24.45 -17.46
C ILE A 408 -7.76 -25.00 -18.71
N GLY A 409 -9.10 -24.93 -18.72
CA GLY A 409 -9.89 -25.13 -19.91
C GLY A 409 -9.74 -23.93 -20.81
N GLY A 410 -9.11 -24.10 -21.96
CA GLY A 410 -9.65 -23.32 -23.02
C GLY A 410 -8.78 -22.69 -24.06
N TRP A 411 -7.49 -22.77 -24.15
CA TRP A 411 -6.80 -22.25 -25.34
C TRP A 411 -5.75 -23.18 -25.95
N GLN A 412 -5.30 -24.20 -25.26
CA GLN A 412 -4.38 -25.21 -25.82
C GLN A 412 -5.09 -26.47 -26.33
N ASP A 413 -6.34 -26.72 -25.95
CA ASP A 413 -7.08 -27.92 -26.36
C ASP A 413 -7.56 -27.88 -27.83
N SER A 414 -7.43 -26.76 -28.51
CA SER A 414 -7.89 -26.60 -29.90
C SER A 414 -6.90 -27.08 -30.97
N TYR A 415 -5.67 -27.48 -30.57
CA TYR A 415 -4.61 -27.75 -31.56
C TYR A 415 -4.01 -29.15 -31.57
N VAL A 416 -4.36 -30.04 -30.66
CA VAL A 416 -3.85 -31.42 -30.68
C VAL A 416 -4.96 -32.40 -30.32
N GLY A 417 -5.44 -33.13 -31.28
CA GLY A 417 -6.41 -34.21 -31.09
C GLY A 417 -5.80 -35.37 -30.30
N GLY A 418 -5.92 -35.34 -28.99
CA GLY A 418 -5.56 -36.41 -28.08
C GLY A 418 -6.13 -36.10 -26.71
N SER A 419 -6.66 -37.12 -26.03
CA SER A 419 -7.21 -37.03 -24.67
C SER A 419 -6.17 -36.44 -23.71
N LEU A 420 -6.28 -35.12 -23.45
CA LEU A 420 -5.39 -34.43 -22.53
C LEU A 420 -5.91 -34.69 -21.12
N VAL A 421 -5.18 -35.48 -20.37
CA VAL A 421 -5.24 -35.46 -18.92
C VAL A 421 -4.69 -34.10 -18.49
N ASN A 422 -5.58 -33.15 -18.11
CA ASN A 422 -5.15 -31.87 -17.57
C ASN A 422 -4.20 -32.15 -16.40
N PRO A 423 -2.93 -31.69 -16.45
CA PRO A 423 -2.10 -31.75 -15.27
C PRO A 423 -2.78 -30.94 -14.18
N ILE A 424 -3.02 -31.57 -13.04
CA ILE A 424 -3.49 -30.87 -11.84
C ILE A 424 -2.39 -29.85 -11.54
N SER A 425 -2.66 -28.58 -11.81
CA SER A 425 -1.77 -27.49 -11.40
C SER A 425 -1.81 -27.46 -9.88
N THR A 426 -0.83 -28.08 -9.25
CA THR A 426 -0.57 -27.88 -7.84
C THR A 426 -0.22 -26.40 -7.66
N ALA A 427 -0.86 -25.74 -6.69
CA ALA A 427 -0.50 -24.37 -6.34
C ALA A 427 1.02 -24.30 -6.10
N ASP A 428 1.70 -23.33 -6.74
CA ASP A 428 3.12 -23.15 -6.57
C ASP A 428 3.39 -22.78 -5.10
N PRO A 429 4.22 -23.55 -4.35
CA PRO A 429 4.50 -23.24 -2.96
C PRO A 429 5.13 -21.85 -2.77
N GLY A 430 5.75 -21.28 -3.81
CA GLY A 430 6.29 -19.92 -3.82
C GLY A 430 5.24 -18.81 -3.95
N GLY A 431 3.94 -19.15 -4.09
CA GLY A 431 2.89 -18.17 -4.24
C GLY A 431 2.45 -17.92 -5.69
N ARG A 432 1.62 -16.87 -5.88
CA ARG A 432 1.04 -16.52 -7.18
C ARG A 432 2.06 -15.82 -8.08
N TRP A 433 1.99 -16.12 -9.36
CA TRP A 433 2.78 -15.43 -10.38
C TRP A 433 2.56 -13.91 -10.30
N PRO A 434 3.61 -13.07 -10.34
CA PRO A 434 3.46 -11.63 -10.25
C PRO A 434 2.60 -11.09 -11.41
N ALA A 435 1.62 -10.28 -11.05
CA ALA A 435 0.81 -9.55 -12.01
C ALA A 435 1.44 -8.19 -12.32
N ASN A 436 1.07 -7.59 -13.43
CA ASN A 436 1.40 -6.20 -13.74
C ASN A 436 0.54 -5.18 -12.95
N LEU A 437 0.11 -5.57 -11.75
CA LEU A 437 -0.72 -4.76 -10.87
C LEU A 437 -0.31 -5.03 -9.41
N TYR A 438 0.03 -3.98 -8.67
CA TYR A 438 0.46 -4.04 -7.29
C TYR A 438 -0.42 -3.14 -6.43
N ALA A 439 -1.09 -3.69 -5.41
CA ALA A 439 -1.96 -2.94 -4.52
C ALA A 439 -1.26 -2.68 -3.18
N CYS A 440 -1.10 -1.41 -2.82
CA CYS A 440 -0.68 -1.03 -1.49
C CYS A 440 -1.08 0.42 -1.19
N PRO A 441 -1.27 0.80 0.09
CA PRO A 441 -1.50 2.18 0.47
C PRO A 441 -0.30 3.07 0.13
N LYS A 442 -0.51 4.38 0.15
CA LYS A 442 0.57 5.38 0.10
C LYS A 442 1.46 5.24 1.33
N ALA A 443 2.71 5.71 1.22
CA ALA A 443 3.64 5.73 2.33
C ALA A 443 3.02 6.40 3.57
N SER A 444 3.04 5.71 4.70
CA SER A 444 2.58 6.23 5.99
C SER A 444 3.46 7.40 6.45
N ARG A 445 2.99 8.17 7.44
CA ARG A 445 3.81 9.25 8.01
C ARG A 445 5.10 8.70 8.62
N SER A 446 5.03 7.63 9.39
CA SER A 446 6.20 6.98 9.98
C SER A 446 7.21 6.53 8.91
N GLU A 447 6.76 5.92 7.84
CA GLU A 447 7.62 5.52 6.72
C GLU A 447 8.26 6.72 6.00
N ARG A 448 7.54 7.84 5.88
CA ARG A 448 8.06 9.08 5.27
C ARG A 448 9.11 9.75 6.13
N GLU A 449 8.88 9.81 7.45
CA GLU A 449 9.74 10.49 8.43
C GLU A 449 10.93 9.62 8.89
N ALA A 450 10.90 8.31 8.66
CA ALA A 450 11.94 7.40 9.11
C ALA A 450 13.33 7.88 8.67
N GLY A 451 14.22 8.13 9.65
CA GLY A 451 15.57 8.67 9.47
C GLY A 451 15.65 10.19 9.38
N CYS A 452 14.52 10.90 9.37
CA CYS A 452 14.48 12.35 9.28
C CYS A 452 14.21 13.03 10.64
N GLU A 453 14.18 12.28 11.73
CA GLU A 453 13.84 12.76 13.08
C GLU A 453 14.84 13.79 13.64
N VAL A 454 16.07 13.74 13.14
CA VAL A 454 17.16 14.67 13.53
C VAL A 454 17.31 15.84 12.56
N MET A 455 16.54 15.88 11.50
CA MET A 455 16.59 16.98 10.54
C MET A 455 15.82 18.19 11.08
N ALA A 456 16.30 19.39 10.77
CA ALA A 456 15.54 20.59 11.10
C ALA A 456 14.16 20.52 10.46
N PRO A 457 13.06 20.64 11.25
CA PRO A 457 11.73 20.51 10.71
C PRO A 457 11.43 21.64 9.72
N GLN A 458 10.93 21.30 8.55
CA GLN A 458 10.51 22.25 7.53
C GLN A 458 8.99 22.23 7.37
N TYR A 459 8.46 23.37 6.95
CA TYR A 459 7.03 23.54 6.73
C TYR A 459 6.54 22.80 5.49
N LEU A 460 5.56 21.92 5.67
CA LEU A 460 4.85 21.31 4.55
C LEU A 460 3.73 22.23 4.09
N ALA A 461 3.87 22.84 2.93
CA ALA A 461 2.77 23.54 2.28
C ALA A 461 1.70 22.51 1.88
N THR A 462 0.64 22.40 2.67
CA THR A 462 -0.48 21.51 2.34
C THR A 462 -1.31 22.11 1.22
N MET A 463 -1.61 21.31 0.22
CA MET A 463 -2.49 21.70 -0.88
C MET A 463 -3.93 21.93 -0.41
N GLY A 464 -4.28 23.17 -0.20
CA GLY A 464 -5.65 23.61 -0.29
C GLY A 464 -6.02 23.73 -1.78
N GLY A 465 -6.83 22.80 -2.29
CA GLY A 465 -7.26 22.82 -3.69
C GLY A 465 -8.14 24.01 -3.99
N GLY A 466 -7.62 25.01 -4.66
CA GLY A 466 -8.37 26.10 -5.24
C GLY A 466 -7.54 26.70 -6.36
N ILE A 467 -8.08 26.69 -7.59
CA ILE A 467 -7.55 27.50 -8.70
C ILE A 467 -7.85 28.96 -8.35
N GLY A 468 -6.89 29.60 -7.73
CA GLY A 468 -6.94 31.02 -7.39
C GLY A 468 -5.71 31.35 -6.59
N VAL A 469 -4.84 32.18 -7.15
CA VAL A 469 -3.73 32.80 -6.43
C VAL A 469 -4.36 33.63 -5.30
N ARG A 470 -4.38 33.08 -4.08
CA ARG A 470 -4.58 33.87 -2.88
C ARG A 470 -3.23 34.04 -2.22
N GLU A 471 -2.83 35.30 -2.04
CA GLU A 471 -1.77 35.66 -1.13
C GLU A 471 -2.10 35.08 0.24
N HIS A 472 -1.29 34.14 0.72
CA HIS A 472 -1.47 33.51 2.02
C HIS A 472 -0.93 34.42 3.11
N HIS A 473 -1.82 34.96 3.90
CA HIS A 473 -1.48 35.31 5.28
C HIS A 473 -1.49 34.03 6.11
N THR A 474 -0.31 33.54 6.45
CA THR A 474 -0.13 32.30 7.23
C THR A 474 0.46 32.64 8.58
N ASP A 475 -0.40 32.88 9.56
CA ASP A 475 0.02 33.11 10.94
C ASP A 475 -0.01 31.85 11.83
N GLN A 476 -0.02 30.64 11.25
CA GLN A 476 0.15 29.40 12.07
C GLN A 476 0.81 28.26 11.30
N PRO A 477 1.85 27.62 11.85
CA PRO A 477 2.51 26.45 11.26
C PRO A 477 1.60 25.21 11.35
N SER A 478 1.22 24.64 10.21
CA SER A 478 0.27 23.53 10.18
C SER A 478 0.89 22.14 10.29
N ALA A 479 2.16 21.93 10.01
CA ALA A 479 2.93 20.74 10.39
C ALA A 479 4.42 20.93 10.07
N TRP A 480 5.23 20.71 11.04
CA TRP A 480 6.67 20.56 10.89
C TRP A 480 7.01 19.10 10.60
N VAL A 481 7.78 18.82 9.56
CA VAL A 481 8.20 17.48 9.16
C VAL A 481 9.66 17.49 8.75
N GLY A 482 10.40 16.44 9.10
CA GLY A 482 11.78 16.27 8.67
C GLY A 482 11.84 15.96 7.17
N ASN A 483 10.93 15.13 6.66
CA ASN A 483 10.81 14.83 5.24
C ASN A 483 9.70 15.66 4.59
N HIS A 484 10.07 16.77 4.02
CA HIS A 484 9.15 17.67 3.30
C HIS A 484 8.97 17.35 1.80
N HIS A 485 9.56 16.25 1.31
CA HIS A 485 9.37 15.83 -0.08
C HIS A 485 7.88 15.50 -0.34
N PRO A 486 7.26 16.08 -1.38
CA PRO A 486 5.80 16.03 -1.54
C PRO A 486 5.27 14.65 -1.96
N THR A 487 6.09 13.86 -2.67
CA THR A 487 5.67 12.59 -3.27
C THR A 487 6.62 11.46 -2.86
N VAL A 488 6.33 10.79 -1.75
CA VAL A 488 7.13 9.64 -1.28
C VAL A 488 6.41 8.36 -1.69
N LYS A 489 7.10 7.50 -2.46
CA LYS A 489 6.56 6.19 -2.84
C LYS A 489 6.65 5.20 -1.68
N PRO A 490 5.72 4.24 -1.54
CA PRO A 490 5.79 3.20 -0.51
C PRO A 490 7.04 2.31 -0.70
N SER A 491 7.79 2.08 0.37
CA SER A 491 9.02 1.24 0.33
C SER A 491 8.72 -0.18 -0.14
N ARG A 492 7.57 -0.75 0.27
CA ARG A 492 7.13 -2.08 -0.17
C ARG A 492 6.99 -2.19 -1.69
N LEU A 493 6.39 -1.18 -2.33
CA LEU A 493 6.27 -1.11 -3.78
C LEU A 493 7.64 -0.98 -4.44
N MET A 494 8.48 -0.06 -3.95
CA MET A 494 9.80 0.18 -4.54
C MET A 494 10.72 -1.03 -4.38
N ARG A 495 10.68 -1.73 -3.24
CA ARG A 495 11.40 -3.00 -3.04
C ARG A 495 10.96 -4.07 -4.05
N TRP A 496 9.65 -4.21 -4.27
CA TRP A 496 9.14 -5.15 -5.27
C TRP A 496 9.61 -4.81 -6.68
N LEU A 497 9.60 -3.52 -7.07
CA LEU A 497 10.04 -3.07 -8.40
C LEU A 497 11.56 -3.26 -8.61
N VAL A 498 12.39 -2.87 -7.64
CA VAL A 498 13.85 -3.05 -7.77
C VAL A 498 14.22 -4.54 -7.80
N ARG A 499 13.52 -5.39 -7.05
CA ARG A 499 13.69 -6.84 -7.07
C ARG A 499 13.28 -7.45 -8.40
N LEU A 500 12.19 -6.95 -9.00
CA LEU A 500 11.67 -7.44 -10.28
C LEU A 500 12.69 -7.27 -11.41
N VAL A 501 13.37 -6.12 -11.47
CA VAL A 501 14.27 -5.78 -12.59
C VAL A 501 15.76 -5.85 -12.24
N GLY A 502 16.12 -5.97 -10.96
CA GLY A 502 17.52 -5.95 -10.49
C GLY A 502 18.35 -7.16 -10.92
N CYS A 503 17.70 -8.25 -11.31
CA CYS A 503 18.26 -9.50 -11.83
C CYS A 503 19.13 -10.28 -10.83
N GLN A 504 20.32 -9.79 -10.47
CA GLN A 504 21.28 -10.50 -9.62
C GLN A 504 21.73 -9.62 -8.44
N PRO A 505 22.05 -10.21 -7.27
CA PRO A 505 22.68 -9.47 -6.18
C PRO A 505 23.93 -8.71 -6.66
N GLY A 506 24.06 -7.46 -6.23
CA GLY A 506 25.17 -6.59 -6.65
C GLY A 506 24.97 -5.88 -7.98
N SER A 507 23.85 -6.14 -8.71
CA SER A 507 23.49 -5.34 -9.88
C SER A 507 23.41 -3.85 -9.54
N VAL A 508 23.75 -3.02 -10.51
CA VAL A 508 23.69 -1.56 -10.37
C VAL A 508 22.36 -1.05 -10.87
N ILE A 509 21.59 -0.41 -9.99
CA ILE A 509 20.31 0.22 -10.33
C ILE A 509 20.45 1.73 -10.23
N LEU A 510 19.96 2.43 -11.26
CA LEU A 510 19.95 3.89 -11.32
C LEU A 510 18.53 4.42 -11.04
N ASP A 511 18.45 5.45 -10.21
CA ASP A 511 17.27 6.32 -10.11
C ASP A 511 17.68 7.77 -10.45
N PRO A 512 17.36 8.26 -11.66
CA PRO A 512 17.72 9.62 -12.08
C PRO A 512 16.82 10.72 -11.49
N PHE A 513 15.78 10.38 -10.71
CA PHE A 513 14.89 11.31 -10.03
C PHE A 513 14.64 10.82 -8.60
N LEU A 514 15.72 10.77 -7.81
CA LEU A 514 15.74 10.04 -6.53
C LEU A 514 14.77 10.61 -5.48
N GLY A 515 14.55 11.93 -5.50
CA GLY A 515 13.72 12.61 -4.51
C GLY A 515 14.19 12.32 -3.07
N SER A 516 13.29 11.89 -2.22
CA SER A 516 13.59 11.56 -0.81
C SER A 516 14.31 10.21 -0.60
N GLY A 517 14.78 9.53 -1.64
CA GLY A 517 15.62 8.34 -1.52
C GLY A 517 14.90 7.02 -1.29
N THR A 518 13.60 6.90 -1.53
CA THR A 518 12.89 5.62 -1.28
C THR A 518 13.45 4.48 -2.13
N THR A 519 13.81 4.74 -3.39
CA THR A 519 14.42 3.75 -4.29
C THR A 519 15.81 3.33 -3.80
N LEU A 520 16.60 4.28 -3.28
CA LEU A 520 17.92 4.03 -2.70
C LEU A 520 17.82 3.07 -1.51
N VAL A 521 16.92 3.37 -0.57
CA VAL A 521 16.65 2.52 0.60
C VAL A 521 16.14 1.14 0.17
N ALA A 522 15.20 1.09 -0.78
CA ALA A 522 14.67 -0.18 -1.29
C ALA A 522 15.77 -1.04 -1.92
N GLY A 523 16.61 -0.47 -2.76
CA GLY A 523 17.72 -1.18 -3.40
C GLY A 523 18.80 -1.63 -2.41
N HIS A 524 19.07 -0.83 -1.37
CA HIS A 524 19.97 -1.20 -0.29
C HIS A 524 19.49 -2.47 0.44
N VAL A 525 18.22 -2.48 0.87
CA VAL A 525 17.59 -3.62 1.57
C VAL A 525 17.54 -4.87 0.70
N GLU A 526 17.34 -4.73 -0.60
CA GLU A 526 17.31 -5.86 -1.55
C GLU A 526 18.73 -6.30 -2.01
N GLY A 527 19.79 -5.69 -1.50
CA GLY A 527 21.17 -6.11 -1.78
C GLY A 527 21.77 -5.56 -3.07
N PHE A 528 21.14 -4.61 -3.73
CA PHE A 528 21.64 -3.97 -4.97
C PHE A 528 22.61 -2.81 -4.69
N THR A 529 23.41 -2.45 -5.69
CA THR A 529 24.17 -1.20 -5.69
C THR A 529 23.32 -0.11 -6.34
N MET A 530 23.15 1.02 -5.66
CA MET A 530 22.30 2.10 -6.13
C MET A 530 23.12 3.29 -6.58
N ILE A 531 22.71 3.91 -7.70
CA ILE A 531 23.13 5.25 -8.10
C ILE A 531 21.86 6.11 -8.09
N GLY A 532 21.83 7.12 -7.25
CA GLY A 532 20.74 8.09 -7.19
C GLY A 532 21.19 9.44 -7.75
N ILE A 533 20.31 10.11 -8.47
CA ILE A 533 20.53 11.50 -8.90
C ILE A 533 19.36 12.33 -8.41
N GLU A 534 19.66 13.42 -7.71
CA GLU A 534 18.66 14.36 -7.24
C GLU A 534 19.17 15.79 -7.45
N ARG A 535 18.30 16.64 -7.98
CA ARG A 535 18.70 18.00 -8.33
C ARG A 535 18.68 18.93 -7.13
N GLU A 536 17.72 18.75 -6.23
CA GLU A 536 17.50 19.64 -5.09
C GLU A 536 18.38 19.17 -3.90
N PRO A 537 19.33 20.01 -3.43
CA PRO A 537 20.23 19.65 -2.33
C PRO A 537 19.52 19.20 -1.05
N GLU A 538 18.39 19.81 -0.73
CA GLU A 538 17.57 19.49 0.43
C GLU A 538 17.02 18.05 0.36
N TYR A 539 16.61 17.61 -0.82
CA TYR A 539 16.14 16.24 -1.02
C TYR A 539 17.29 15.24 -0.99
N CYS A 540 18.49 15.65 -1.43
CA CYS A 540 19.70 14.84 -1.23
C CYS A 540 19.98 14.61 0.26
N ASP A 541 19.83 15.62 1.11
CA ASP A 541 20.03 15.49 2.57
C ASP A 541 18.98 14.55 3.19
N ILE A 542 17.72 14.64 2.76
CA ILE A 542 16.66 13.72 3.17
C ILE A 542 17.03 12.27 2.76
N ALA A 543 17.45 12.06 1.52
CA ALA A 543 17.83 10.73 1.03
C ALA A 543 19.01 10.14 1.83
N ARG A 544 20.00 10.97 2.20
CA ARG A 544 21.14 10.58 3.06
C ARG A 544 20.67 10.17 4.46
N ALA A 545 19.82 10.96 5.08
CA ALA A 545 19.30 10.70 6.42
C ALA A 545 18.49 9.39 6.45
N ARG A 546 17.61 9.20 5.48
CA ARG A 546 16.82 7.96 5.36
C ARG A 546 17.67 6.72 5.10
N TRP A 547 18.72 6.83 4.28
CA TRP A 547 19.65 5.73 4.09
C TRP A 547 20.42 5.41 5.38
N ALA A 548 20.93 6.44 6.08
CA ALA A 548 21.68 6.26 7.33
C ALA A 548 20.85 5.56 8.43
N ALA A 549 19.54 5.77 8.46
CA ALA A 549 18.64 5.14 9.42
C ALA A 549 18.47 3.63 9.21
N VAL A 550 18.67 3.13 7.98
CA VAL A 550 18.59 1.69 7.69
C VAL A 550 19.88 0.97 8.13
N GLY A 551 21.00 1.70 8.25
CA GLY A 551 22.30 1.18 8.70
C GLY A 551 23.04 0.31 7.67
N ASP A 552 24.34 0.14 7.88
CA ASP A 552 25.21 -0.71 7.02
C ASP A 552 24.99 -2.22 7.25
N GLY A 553 24.00 -2.62 8.03
CA GLY A 553 23.84 -3.95 8.63
C GLY A 553 22.66 -4.78 8.12
N VAL A 554 22.38 -4.79 6.80
CA VAL A 554 21.48 -5.80 6.19
C VAL A 554 22.29 -6.71 5.28
#